data_38cc1207b7d9e0da2d4093ba4223231c
#
_entry.id   38cc1207b7d9e0da2d4093ba4223231c
#
_cell.length_a   1.000
_cell.length_b   1.000
_cell.length_c   1.000
_cell.angle_alpha   90.00
_cell.angle_beta   90.00
_cell.angle_gamma   90.00
#
_symmetry.space_group_name_H-M   'P 1'
#
loop_
_entity.id
_entity.type
_entity.pdbx_description
1 polymer ?
#
loop_
_entity_poly.entity_id
_entity_poly.type
_entity_poly.pdbx_seq_one_letter_code
_entity_poly.pdbx_strand_id
1 'polypeptide(L)'
;MIGKALCRMACIQEALRSHTLVIVCGSTNAYAAEEILSMIHQEEGFDRHSFLRGIKAAPWQKGIKSVYSGQDVVIEKGIWKKEENLFDAAPRLKRGDVILKGANAVDEAHTMAGIRSPIPGWGQVPPFWNARPAGRSGW
;
A
#
# COMPACT_ATOMS: atom_id res chain seq x y z
N MET A 1 -6.04 -4.74 -14.23
CA MET A 1 -7.43 -5.01 -13.77
C MET A 1 -7.64 -4.64 -12.31
N ILE A 2 -6.83 -5.14 -11.37
CA ILE A 2 -6.99 -4.84 -9.92
C ILE A 2 -6.93 -3.33 -9.62
N GLY A 3 -5.97 -2.59 -10.20
CA GLY A 3 -5.85 -1.15 -10.02
C GLY A 3 -7.12 -0.38 -10.39
N LYS A 4 -7.71 -0.70 -11.55
CA LYS A 4 -8.97 -0.08 -12.00
C LYS A 4 -10.16 -0.40 -11.10
N ALA A 5 -10.20 -1.60 -10.52
CA ALA A 5 -11.23 -1.96 -9.54
C ALA A 5 -11.07 -1.15 -8.25
N LEU A 6 -9.83 -1.02 -7.75
CA LEU A 6 -9.52 -0.22 -6.57
C LEU A 6 -9.91 1.26 -6.75
N CYS A 7 -9.63 1.84 -7.93
CA CYS A 7 -10.03 3.22 -8.24
C CYS A 7 -11.56 3.46 -8.11
N ARG A 8 -12.37 2.41 -8.26
CA ARG A 8 -13.85 2.50 -8.17
C ARG A 8 -14.40 2.25 -6.76
N MET A 9 -13.57 1.82 -5.83
CA MET A 9 -14.00 1.58 -4.45
C MET A 9 -14.33 2.88 -3.74
N ALA A 10 -15.49 2.93 -3.08
CA ALA A 10 -15.96 4.11 -2.36
C ALA A 10 -14.95 4.60 -1.31
N CYS A 11 -14.32 3.68 -0.57
CA CYS A 11 -13.32 4.03 0.44
C CYS A 11 -12.06 4.69 -0.16
N ILE A 12 -11.64 4.28 -1.36
CA ILE A 12 -10.50 4.89 -2.06
C ILE A 12 -10.89 6.29 -2.55
N GLN A 13 -12.07 6.43 -3.16
CA GLN A 13 -12.58 7.71 -3.62
C GLN A 13 -12.72 8.72 -2.47
N GLU A 14 -13.22 8.28 -1.33
CA GLU A 14 -13.37 9.10 -0.13
C GLU A 14 -12.00 9.49 0.46
N ALA A 15 -11.06 8.54 0.51
CA ALA A 15 -9.71 8.81 0.97
C ALA A 15 -9.00 9.87 0.09
N LEU A 16 -9.16 9.78 -1.23
CA LEU A 16 -8.60 10.76 -2.16
C LEU A 16 -9.22 12.14 -2.04
N ARG A 17 -10.48 12.24 -1.62
CA ARG A 17 -11.18 13.54 -1.46
C ARG A 17 -10.83 14.25 -0.15
N SER A 18 -10.82 13.52 0.96
CA SER A 18 -10.85 14.15 2.29
C SER A 18 -9.87 13.55 3.29
N HIS A 19 -9.23 12.44 2.96
CA HIS A 19 -8.42 11.66 3.88
C HIS A 19 -7.02 11.39 3.31
N THR A 20 -6.31 10.47 3.94
CA THR A 20 -5.00 10.00 3.48
C THR A 20 -5.10 8.58 2.92
N LEU A 21 -4.51 8.38 1.76
CA LEU A 21 -4.32 7.06 1.17
C LEU A 21 -2.82 6.74 1.16
N VAL A 22 -2.45 5.65 1.79
CA VAL A 22 -1.07 5.13 1.77
C VAL A 22 -1.04 3.84 0.96
N ILE A 23 -0.20 3.78 -0.06
CA ILE A 23 0.01 2.58 -0.86
C ILE A 23 1.40 2.05 -0.53
N VAL A 24 1.43 0.93 0.19
CA VAL A 24 2.69 0.33 0.62
C VAL A 24 3.40 -0.32 -0.56
N CYS A 25 4.68 -0.06 -0.65
CA CYS A 25 5.56 -0.55 -1.70
C CYS A 25 5.47 -2.07 -1.92
N GLY A 26 5.33 -2.50 -3.16
CA GLY A 26 5.21 -3.90 -3.54
C GLY A 26 4.80 -4.08 -5.00
N SER A 27 5.21 -5.18 -5.65
CA SER A 27 4.99 -5.43 -7.08
C SER A 27 3.53 -5.39 -7.51
N THR A 28 2.63 -5.95 -6.71
CA THR A 28 1.18 -5.90 -6.98
C THR A 28 0.63 -4.50 -6.77
N ASN A 29 1.06 -3.83 -5.71
CA ASN A 29 0.62 -2.47 -5.38
C ASN A 29 1.16 -1.43 -6.36
N ALA A 30 2.24 -1.73 -7.09
CA ALA A 30 2.75 -0.86 -8.14
C ALA A 30 1.71 -0.56 -9.22
N TYR A 31 0.94 -1.57 -9.63
CA TYR A 31 -0.15 -1.38 -10.58
C TYR A 31 -1.30 -0.56 -10.01
N ALA A 32 -1.60 -0.72 -8.72
CA ALA A 32 -2.62 0.07 -8.05
C ALA A 32 -2.18 1.54 -7.92
N ALA A 33 -0.92 1.77 -7.54
CA ALA A 33 -0.35 3.11 -7.42
C ALA A 33 -0.35 3.84 -8.77
N GLU A 34 0.11 3.18 -9.84
CA GLU A 34 0.11 3.75 -11.19
C GLU A 34 -1.30 4.20 -11.64
N GLU A 35 -2.30 3.33 -11.50
CA GLU A 35 -3.69 3.64 -11.87
C GLU A 35 -4.29 4.76 -11.01
N ILE A 36 -4.02 4.76 -9.70
CA ILE A 36 -4.54 5.79 -8.79
C ILE A 36 -3.87 7.14 -9.06
N LEU A 37 -2.54 7.17 -9.23
CA LEU A 37 -1.82 8.39 -9.54
C LEU A 37 -2.24 8.97 -10.90
N SER A 38 -2.45 8.10 -11.90
CA SER A 38 -2.96 8.53 -13.22
C SER A 38 -4.38 9.12 -13.11
N MET A 39 -5.25 8.51 -12.28
CA MET A 39 -6.60 9.03 -12.06
C MET A 39 -6.61 10.43 -11.43
N ILE A 40 -5.63 10.76 -10.60
CA ILE A 40 -5.49 12.09 -10.00
C ILE A 40 -4.50 12.99 -10.76
N HIS A 41 -4.02 12.57 -11.95
CA HIS A 41 -3.08 13.30 -12.80
C HIS A 41 -1.76 13.67 -12.11
N GLN A 42 -1.22 12.75 -11.32
CA GLN A 42 0.05 12.95 -10.60
C GLN A 42 1.04 11.79 -10.80
N GLU A 43 0.93 11.05 -11.91
CA GLU A 43 1.81 9.93 -12.25
C GLU A 43 3.25 10.35 -12.58
N GLU A 44 3.49 11.63 -12.80
CA GLU A 44 4.82 12.13 -13.15
C GLU A 44 5.86 11.84 -12.06
N GLY A 45 6.91 11.15 -12.45
CA GLY A 45 7.97 10.70 -11.55
C GLY A 45 7.70 9.40 -10.82
N PHE A 46 6.56 8.73 -11.08
CA PHE A 46 6.30 7.39 -10.57
C PHE A 46 6.86 6.35 -11.53
N ASP A 47 7.69 5.43 -11.01
CA ASP A 47 8.18 4.27 -11.75
C ASP A 47 7.69 2.98 -11.09
N ARG A 48 6.80 2.29 -11.77
CA ARG A 48 6.25 1.01 -11.33
C ARG A 48 7.31 -0.04 -11.11
N HIS A 49 8.38 -0.05 -11.89
CA HIS A 49 9.44 -1.06 -11.82
C HIS A 49 10.34 -0.87 -10.60
N SER A 50 10.45 0.35 -10.10
CA SER A 50 11.19 0.67 -8.88
C SER A 50 10.35 0.59 -7.59
N PHE A 51 9.02 0.42 -7.71
CA PHE A 51 8.10 0.36 -6.58
C PHE A 51 8.14 -0.99 -5.85
N LEU A 52 9.33 -1.36 -5.39
CA LEU A 52 9.62 -2.64 -4.74
C LEU A 52 10.39 -2.41 -3.44
N ARG A 53 9.95 -3.06 -2.36
CA ARG A 53 10.66 -3.10 -1.09
C ARG A 53 11.06 -4.53 -0.78
N GLY A 54 12.35 -4.77 -0.77
CA GLY A 54 12.93 -6.10 -0.55
C GLY A 54 12.99 -6.94 -1.82
N ILE A 55 14.15 -7.47 -2.12
CA ILE A 55 14.36 -8.38 -3.24
C ILE A 55 14.18 -9.81 -2.74
N LYS A 56 13.23 -10.52 -3.31
CA LYS A 56 13.35 -11.97 -3.42
C LYS A 56 14.19 -12.23 -4.67
N ALA A 57 15.51 -12.15 -4.53
CA ALA A 57 16.38 -12.66 -5.57
C ALA A 57 16.18 -14.17 -5.66
N ALA A 58 16.01 -14.68 -6.89
CA ALA A 58 16.02 -16.12 -7.10
C ALA A 58 17.38 -16.68 -6.61
N PRO A 59 17.42 -17.91 -6.06
CA PRO A 59 18.64 -18.47 -5.45
C PRO A 59 19.89 -18.46 -6.35
N TRP A 60 19.71 -18.37 -7.67
CA TRP A 60 20.77 -18.30 -8.66
C TRP A 60 21.26 -16.88 -8.99
N GLN A 61 20.56 -15.84 -8.52
CA GLN A 61 20.96 -14.45 -8.72
C GLN A 61 21.87 -13.98 -7.57
N LYS A 62 23.07 -14.55 -7.50
CA LYS A 62 24.09 -14.09 -6.57
C LYS A 62 24.62 -12.73 -7.02
N GLY A 63 24.51 -11.71 -6.19
CA GLY A 63 25.17 -10.41 -6.40
C GLY A 63 24.27 -9.21 -6.68
N ILE A 64 22.94 -9.35 -6.71
CA ILE A 64 22.06 -8.20 -6.74
C ILE A 64 22.05 -7.59 -5.35
N LYS A 65 22.77 -6.47 -5.19
CA LYS A 65 22.61 -5.64 -4.00
C LYS A 65 21.15 -5.24 -3.90
N SER A 66 20.54 -5.44 -2.72
CA SER A 66 19.17 -5.01 -2.46
C SER A 66 19.08 -3.51 -2.73
N VAL A 67 18.53 -3.15 -3.86
CA VAL A 67 18.28 -1.75 -4.18
C VAL A 67 17.00 -1.40 -3.41
N TYR A 68 17.17 -0.77 -2.28
CA TYR A 68 16.11 -0.10 -1.52
C TYR A 68 15.74 1.16 -2.31
N SER A 69 14.92 1.03 -3.34
CA SER A 69 14.60 2.16 -4.21
C SER A 69 13.13 2.56 -4.18
N GLY A 70 12.26 1.79 -3.54
CA GLY A 70 10.84 2.10 -3.55
C GLY A 70 10.39 2.80 -2.27
N GLN A 71 9.95 4.04 -2.40
CA GLN A 71 9.18 4.72 -1.35
C GLN A 71 7.71 4.34 -1.48
N ASP A 72 7.00 4.30 -0.34
CA ASP A 72 5.55 4.16 -0.34
C ASP A 72 4.92 5.39 -1.02
N VAL A 73 3.73 5.24 -1.60
CA VAL A 73 2.98 6.37 -2.12
C VAL A 73 2.03 6.86 -1.03
N VAL A 74 2.21 8.10 -0.61
CA VAL A 74 1.34 8.77 0.36
C VAL A 74 0.57 9.88 -0.35
N ILE A 75 -0.76 9.76 -0.40
CA ILE A 75 -1.64 10.75 -1.02
C ILE A 75 -2.53 11.35 0.05
N GLU A 76 -2.38 12.63 0.29
CA GLU A 76 -3.19 13.37 1.27
C GLU A 76 -4.16 14.30 0.53
N LYS A 77 -5.46 14.08 0.67
CA LYS A 77 -6.53 14.85 0.01
C LYS A 77 -6.27 15.04 -1.50
N GLY A 78 -5.90 13.96 -2.17
CA GLY A 78 -5.63 13.95 -3.60
C GLY A 78 -4.27 14.50 -4.03
N ILE A 79 -3.38 14.82 -3.10
CA ILE A 79 -2.03 15.33 -3.40
C ILE A 79 -0.98 14.29 -3.01
N TRP A 80 -0.18 13.86 -3.96
CA TRP A 80 0.92 12.93 -3.70
C TRP A 80 2.10 13.60 -3.00
N LYS A 81 2.45 13.11 -1.81
CA LYS A 81 3.60 13.54 -1.01
C LYS A 81 4.82 12.69 -1.38
N LYS A 82 5.56 13.10 -2.39
CA LYS A 82 6.66 12.33 -3.00
C LYS A 82 7.80 11.97 -2.03
N GLU A 83 7.99 12.76 -1.00
CA GLU A 83 9.08 12.61 0.00
C GLU A 83 8.67 11.77 1.21
N GLU A 84 7.42 11.37 1.33
CA GLU A 84 6.86 10.68 2.49
C GLU A 84 6.70 9.18 2.25
N ASN A 85 6.80 8.43 3.33
CA ASN A 85 6.54 6.99 3.38
C ASN A 85 5.50 6.65 4.45
N LEU A 86 5.17 5.37 4.60
CA LEU A 86 4.20 4.91 5.60
C LEU A 86 4.56 5.34 7.03
N PHE A 87 5.85 5.34 7.39
CA PHE A 87 6.28 5.67 8.75
C PHE A 87 6.11 7.16 9.06
N ASP A 88 6.30 8.01 8.04
CA ASP A 88 6.07 9.45 8.17
C ASP A 88 4.56 9.76 8.27
N ALA A 89 3.74 9.03 7.54
CA ALA A 89 2.29 9.18 7.56
C ALA A 89 1.64 8.57 8.83
N ALA A 90 2.17 7.46 9.35
CA ALA A 90 1.55 6.66 10.40
C ALA A 90 1.11 7.46 11.65
N PRO A 91 1.90 8.40 12.19
CA PRO A 91 1.48 9.18 13.37
C PRO A 91 0.27 10.10 13.12
N ARG A 92 -0.01 10.40 11.85
CA ARG A 92 -1.10 11.32 11.44
C ARG A 92 -2.35 10.59 10.98
N LEU A 93 -2.26 9.27 10.79
CA LEU A 93 -3.38 8.48 10.30
C LEU A 93 -4.52 8.46 11.30
N LYS A 94 -5.73 8.61 10.81
CA LYS A 94 -6.97 8.67 11.57
C LYS A 94 -8.07 7.85 10.91
N ARG A 95 -9.20 7.76 11.57
CA ARG A 95 -10.38 7.09 11.02
C ARG A 95 -10.78 7.70 9.67
N GLY A 96 -10.97 6.86 8.66
CA GLY A 96 -11.26 7.26 7.29
C GLY A 96 -10.06 7.20 6.36
N ASP A 97 -8.83 7.22 6.91
CA ASP A 97 -7.63 6.99 6.11
C ASP A 97 -7.53 5.53 5.67
N VAL A 98 -6.91 5.30 4.54
CA VAL A 98 -6.80 3.97 3.93
C VAL A 98 -5.34 3.60 3.72
N ILE A 99 -4.98 2.37 4.08
CA ILE A 99 -3.67 1.79 3.77
C ILE A 99 -3.88 0.59 2.84
N LEU A 100 -3.29 0.66 1.65
CA LEU A 100 -3.24 -0.46 0.71
C LEU A 100 -1.95 -1.25 0.93
N LYS A 101 -2.10 -2.49 1.35
CA LYS A 101 -1.00 -3.44 1.54
C LYS A 101 -1.36 -4.76 0.87
N GLY A 102 -0.43 -5.29 0.08
CA GLY A 102 -0.59 -6.63 -0.50
C GLY A 102 -0.56 -7.71 0.57
N ALA A 103 -1.46 -8.69 0.45
CA ALA A 103 -1.45 -9.87 1.29
C ALA A 103 -0.37 -10.86 0.83
N ASN A 104 0.24 -11.57 1.78
CA ASN A 104 1.18 -12.64 1.51
C ASN A 104 0.51 -14.02 1.46
N ALA A 105 -0.63 -14.15 2.11
CA ALA A 105 -1.48 -15.33 2.09
C ALA A 105 -2.94 -14.90 2.23
N VAL A 106 -3.84 -15.63 1.59
CA VAL A 106 -5.28 -15.39 1.67
C VAL A 106 -5.96 -16.71 2.01
N ASP A 107 -6.82 -16.68 3.02
CA ASP A 107 -7.74 -17.76 3.37
C ASP A 107 -9.14 -17.31 3.02
N GLU A 108 -9.65 -17.81 1.90
CA GLU A 108 -10.99 -17.44 1.41
C GLU A 108 -12.09 -18.00 2.30
N ALA A 109 -11.89 -19.19 2.88
CA ALA A 109 -12.89 -19.85 3.70
C ALA A 109 -13.20 -19.08 4.98
N HIS A 110 -12.17 -18.47 5.57
CA HIS A 110 -12.30 -17.66 6.79
C HIS A 110 -12.25 -16.16 6.53
N THR A 111 -12.21 -15.74 5.26
CA THR A 111 -12.11 -14.32 4.86
C THR A 111 -10.95 -13.57 5.55
N MET A 112 -9.79 -14.23 5.65
CA MET A 112 -8.60 -13.70 6.31
C MET A 112 -7.48 -13.47 5.31
N ALA A 113 -6.66 -12.44 5.58
CA ALA A 113 -5.48 -12.15 4.81
C ALA A 113 -4.27 -12.01 5.73
N GLY A 114 -3.23 -12.81 5.49
CA GLY A 114 -1.96 -12.75 6.19
C GLY A 114 -1.04 -11.71 5.57
N ILE A 115 -0.55 -10.78 6.39
CA ILE A 115 0.39 -9.75 5.99
C ILE A 115 1.70 -9.97 6.74
N ARG A 116 2.78 -10.16 5.99
CA ARG A 116 4.12 -10.26 6.56
C ARG A 116 4.78 -8.88 6.60
N SER A 117 5.25 -8.48 7.79
CA SER A 117 6.12 -7.31 7.94
C SER A 117 7.57 -7.76 8.06
N PRO A 118 8.51 -7.18 7.28
CA PRO A 118 9.92 -7.52 7.39
C PRO A 118 10.66 -6.77 8.52
N ILE A 119 9.96 -6.00 9.33
CA ILE A 119 10.59 -5.18 10.38
C ILE A 119 10.88 -6.04 11.59
N PRO A 120 12.15 -6.20 12.01
CA PRO A 120 12.50 -6.90 13.24
C PRO A 120 11.84 -6.23 14.45
N GLY A 121 11.20 -7.00 15.31
CA GLY A 121 10.46 -6.51 16.48
C GLY A 121 8.97 -6.24 16.23
N TRP A 122 8.51 -6.27 15.02
CA TRP A 122 7.08 -6.14 14.65
C TRP A 122 6.42 -7.50 14.46
N GLY A 123 6.79 -8.47 15.27
CA GLY A 123 6.13 -9.79 15.31
C GLY A 123 4.68 -9.73 15.80
N GLN A 124 4.26 -8.57 16.30
CA GLN A 124 2.87 -8.27 16.58
C GLN A 124 2.45 -7.15 15.61
N VAL A 125 1.40 -7.42 14.87
CA VAL A 125 0.74 -6.43 14.02
C VAL A 125 0.36 -5.24 14.91
N PRO A 126 0.80 -4.01 14.62
CA PRO A 126 0.38 -2.85 15.41
C PRO A 126 -1.16 -2.79 15.50
N PRO A 127 -1.74 -2.27 16.59
CA PRO A 127 -3.20 -2.27 16.79
C PRO A 127 -4.02 -1.68 15.62
N PHE A 128 -3.42 -0.80 14.81
CA PHE A 128 -4.07 -0.23 13.64
C PHE A 128 -4.15 -1.18 12.43
N TRP A 129 -3.39 -2.29 12.41
CA TRP A 129 -3.47 -3.31 11.35
C TRP A 129 -4.63 -4.30 11.56
N ASN A 130 -5.30 -4.26 12.70
CA ASN A 130 -6.57 -4.95 12.91
C ASN A 130 -7.72 -4.26 12.14
N ALA A 131 -7.39 -3.44 11.14
CA ALA A 131 -8.36 -2.86 10.24
C ALA A 131 -9.10 -3.99 9.51
N ARG A 132 -10.37 -4.09 9.76
CA ARG A 132 -11.30 -5.00 9.09
C ARG A 132 -11.27 -4.78 7.59
N PRO A 133 -11.46 -5.83 6.79
CA PRO A 133 -11.68 -5.65 5.36
C PRO A 133 -12.83 -4.67 5.16
N ALA A 134 -12.59 -3.68 4.30
CA ALA A 134 -13.61 -2.74 3.88
C ALA A 134 -14.80 -3.52 3.30
N GLY A 135 -15.94 -3.48 3.98
CA GLY A 135 -17.16 -4.13 3.48
C GLY A 135 -18.11 -4.74 4.51
N ARG A 136 -17.80 -4.74 5.80
CA ARG A 136 -18.78 -5.13 6.81
C ARG A 136 -19.08 -3.97 7.75
N SER A 137 -20.15 -3.24 7.42
CA SER A 137 -20.91 -2.42 8.37
C SER A 137 -21.52 -3.35 9.39
N GLY A 138 -21.21 -3.21 10.64
CA GLY A 138 -21.88 -3.91 11.71
C GLY A 138 -20.96 -4.23 12.87
N TRP A 139 -20.87 -3.27 13.73
CA TRP A 139 -20.58 -3.44 15.15
C TRP A 139 -21.37 -2.37 15.90
#